data_d1d707b8bd7d8e89d6274a32c840f120
#
_entry.id   d1d707b8bd7d8e89d6274a32c840f120
#
_cell.length_a   1.000
_cell.length_b   1.000
_cell.length_c   1.000
_cell.angle_alpha   90.00
_cell.angle_beta   90.00
_cell.angle_gamma   90.00
#
_symmetry.space_group_name_H-M   'P 1'
#
loop_
_entity.id
_entity.type
_entity.pdbx_description
1 polymer ?
#
loop_
_entity_poly.entity_id
_entity_poly.type
_entity_poly.pdbx_seq_one_letter_code
_entity_poly.pdbx_strand_id
1 'polypeptide(L)'
;MKPSEVATQISQREEDERWMRHAMALAARAEGIGEIPVGAVLVLGDKIVAEGWNRSISEHDACAHAEVMALREAGKQLENYRLLDTTLYVTLEPCCMCAGALIHSRVKRVVYGARDLKTGAAGSVFDILLDPRHNHQVALTGEVLADACSAQLSDFFKRRRAEKKAARLAAKEALPQDDSGA
;
A
#
# COMPACT_ATOMS: atom_id res chain seq x y z
N MET A 1 -26.67 17.37 11.96
CA MET A 1 -25.43 16.85 12.58
C MET A 1 -25.09 17.72 13.78
N LYS A 2 -24.82 17.13 14.92
CA LYS A 2 -24.52 17.90 16.15
C LYS A 2 -23.10 18.46 16.08
N PRO A 3 -22.80 19.64 16.66
CA PRO A 3 -21.46 20.23 16.65
C PRO A 3 -20.34 19.32 17.18
N SER A 4 -20.66 18.47 18.16
CA SER A 4 -19.73 17.45 18.69
C SER A 4 -19.38 16.36 17.69
N GLU A 5 -20.31 15.95 16.84
CA GLU A 5 -20.09 14.95 15.79
C GLU A 5 -19.18 15.49 14.67
N VAL A 6 -19.36 16.76 14.32
CA VAL A 6 -18.51 17.46 13.33
C VAL A 6 -17.08 17.59 13.84
N ALA A 7 -16.90 18.00 15.10
CA ALA A 7 -15.56 18.11 15.70
C ALA A 7 -14.85 16.76 15.77
N THR A 8 -15.55 15.67 16.11
CA THR A 8 -15.00 14.31 16.14
C THR A 8 -14.60 13.84 14.74
N GLN A 9 -15.41 14.12 13.72
CA GLN A 9 -15.08 13.75 12.32
C GLN A 9 -13.89 14.53 11.78
N ILE A 10 -13.75 15.81 12.10
CA ILE A 10 -12.60 16.63 11.72
C ILE A 10 -11.34 16.07 12.36
N SER A 11 -11.36 15.78 13.65
CA SER A 11 -10.23 15.19 14.36
C SER A 11 -9.81 13.82 13.79
N GLN A 12 -10.77 12.95 13.45
CA GLN A 12 -10.48 11.65 12.84
C GLN A 12 -9.85 11.79 11.45
N ARG A 13 -10.32 12.74 10.65
CA ARG A 13 -9.76 12.99 9.32
C ARG A 13 -8.33 13.50 9.41
N GLU A 14 -8.03 14.41 10.32
CA GLU A 14 -6.69 14.94 10.54
C GLU A 14 -5.72 13.83 11.00
N GLU A 15 -6.20 12.93 11.84
CA GLU A 15 -5.43 11.76 12.28
C GLU A 15 -5.17 10.81 11.12
N ASP A 16 -6.20 10.48 10.32
CA ASP A 16 -6.06 9.62 9.15
C ASP A 16 -5.07 10.20 8.14
N GLU A 17 -5.10 11.51 7.89
CA GLU A 17 -4.15 12.17 7.01
C GLU A 17 -2.73 12.17 7.58
N ARG A 18 -2.56 12.32 8.89
CA ARG A 18 -1.25 12.22 9.55
C ARG A 18 -0.61 10.86 9.33
N TRP A 19 -1.36 9.78 9.57
CA TRP A 19 -0.87 8.42 9.38
C TRP A 19 -0.68 8.06 7.92
N MET A 20 -1.52 8.57 7.04
CA MET A 20 -1.34 8.38 5.60
C MET A 20 -0.06 9.05 5.09
N ARG A 21 0.29 10.25 5.57
CA ARG A 21 1.59 10.88 5.26
C ARG A 21 2.77 10.03 5.74
N HIS A 22 2.62 9.37 6.89
CA HIS A 22 3.64 8.42 7.36
C HIS A 22 3.76 7.21 6.43
N ALA A 23 2.63 6.63 6.01
CA ALA A 23 2.64 5.54 5.03
C ALA A 23 3.25 5.97 3.68
N MET A 24 3.02 7.21 3.23
CA MET A 24 3.66 7.77 2.03
C MET A 24 5.18 7.90 2.17
N ALA A 25 5.69 8.23 3.36
CA ALA A 25 7.13 8.24 3.61
C ALA A 25 7.73 6.81 3.51
N LEU A 26 7.00 5.79 3.96
CA LEU A 26 7.40 4.39 3.78
C LEU A 26 7.33 3.96 2.30
N ALA A 27 6.36 4.45 1.54
CA ALA A 27 6.30 4.24 0.09
C ALA A 27 7.53 4.85 -0.63
N ALA A 28 7.96 6.04 -0.22
CA ALA A 28 9.19 6.65 -0.74
C ALA A 28 10.44 5.81 -0.40
N ARG A 29 10.43 5.11 0.72
CA ARG A 29 11.49 4.16 1.13
C ARG A 29 11.54 2.95 0.19
N ALA A 30 10.37 2.37 -0.16
CA ALA A 30 10.27 1.31 -1.17
C ALA A 30 10.87 1.77 -2.51
N GLU A 31 10.49 2.97 -2.96
CA GLU A 31 11.00 3.57 -4.19
C GLU A 31 12.52 3.71 -4.18
N GLY A 32 13.10 4.14 -3.06
CA GLY A 32 14.56 4.30 -2.88
C GLY A 32 15.37 3.00 -3.06
N ILE A 33 14.74 1.84 -2.91
CA ILE A 33 15.35 0.52 -3.16
C ILE A 33 14.88 -0.14 -4.46
N GLY A 34 14.19 0.61 -5.34
CA GLY A 34 13.72 0.13 -6.64
C GLY A 34 12.41 -0.64 -6.62
N GLU A 35 11.70 -0.65 -5.50
CA GLU A 35 10.37 -1.26 -5.36
C GLU A 35 9.24 -0.35 -5.82
N ILE A 36 8.07 -0.93 -6.09
CA ILE A 36 6.85 -0.16 -6.32
C ILE A 36 6.51 0.60 -5.02
N PRO A 37 6.29 1.94 -5.08
CA PRO A 37 6.13 2.77 -3.89
C PRO A 37 4.78 2.56 -3.21
N VAL A 38 4.69 1.52 -2.41
CA VAL A 38 3.58 1.27 -1.49
C VAL A 38 4.14 1.15 -0.09
N GLY A 39 3.54 1.87 0.84
CA GLY A 39 3.90 1.88 2.26
C GLY A 39 2.68 1.67 3.13
N ALA A 40 2.88 1.01 4.26
CA ALA A 40 1.84 0.74 5.24
C ALA A 40 2.35 0.94 6.66
N VAL A 41 1.50 1.47 7.53
CA VAL A 41 1.76 1.59 8.96
C VAL A 41 0.57 1.03 9.75
N LEU A 42 0.86 0.17 10.73
CA LEU A 42 -0.12 -0.36 11.65
C LEU A 42 -0.01 0.37 12.99
N VAL A 43 -1.13 0.90 13.48
CA VAL A 43 -1.18 1.65 14.72
C VAL A 43 -2.17 1.03 15.72
N LEU A 44 -1.88 1.19 17.01
CA LEU A 44 -2.77 0.87 18.11
C LEU A 44 -2.94 2.13 18.97
N GLY A 45 -4.12 2.76 18.87
CA GLY A 45 -4.30 4.12 19.34
C GLY A 45 -3.33 5.06 18.64
N ASP A 46 -2.60 5.88 19.40
CA ASP A 46 -1.62 6.85 18.86
C ASP A 46 -0.20 6.28 18.69
N LYS A 47 -0.02 4.97 18.80
CA LYS A 47 1.30 4.34 18.75
C LYS A 47 1.47 3.52 17.51
N ILE A 48 2.60 3.68 16.82
CA ILE A 48 3.04 2.79 15.76
C ILE A 48 3.39 1.44 16.38
N VAL A 49 2.75 0.38 15.88
CA VAL A 49 3.07 -1.01 16.21
C VAL A 49 4.07 -1.56 15.21
N ALA A 50 3.83 -1.31 13.91
CA ALA A 50 4.71 -1.81 12.86
C ALA A 50 4.63 -0.96 11.60
N GLU A 51 5.68 -1.03 10.81
CA GLU A 51 5.83 -0.39 9.52
C GLU A 51 6.09 -1.45 8.44
N GLY A 52 5.62 -1.19 7.22
CA GLY A 52 5.86 -2.04 6.08
C GLY A 52 5.96 -1.23 4.80
N TRP A 53 6.75 -1.72 3.86
CA TRP A 53 6.81 -1.21 2.49
C TRP A 53 7.07 -2.38 1.55
N ASN A 54 6.74 -2.23 0.27
CA ASN A 54 6.95 -3.29 -0.71
C ASN A 54 8.42 -3.72 -0.77
N ARG A 55 8.61 -5.04 -0.86
CA ARG A 55 9.92 -5.71 -1.01
C ARG A 55 9.87 -6.89 -1.97
N SER A 56 8.85 -6.97 -2.80
CA SER A 56 8.62 -8.12 -3.68
C SER A 56 9.78 -8.38 -4.64
N ILE A 57 10.40 -7.33 -5.16
CA ILE A 57 11.52 -7.43 -6.09
C ILE A 57 12.81 -7.78 -5.34
N SER A 58 13.12 -7.05 -4.27
CA SER A 58 14.38 -7.19 -3.51
C SER A 58 14.47 -8.49 -2.72
N GLU A 59 13.35 -9.01 -2.23
CA GLU A 59 13.29 -10.27 -1.47
C GLU A 59 12.86 -11.47 -2.33
N HIS A 60 12.56 -11.27 -3.64
CA HIS A 60 12.03 -12.30 -4.53
C HIS A 60 10.79 -13.01 -3.95
N ASP A 61 9.95 -12.23 -3.24
CA ASP A 61 8.75 -12.71 -2.55
C ASP A 61 7.50 -11.99 -3.07
N ALA A 62 6.64 -12.71 -3.81
CA ALA A 62 5.39 -12.18 -4.32
C ALA A 62 4.42 -11.74 -3.21
N CYS A 63 4.61 -12.20 -1.98
CA CYS A 63 3.79 -11.87 -0.83
C CYS A 63 4.34 -10.67 -0.03
N ALA A 64 5.53 -10.13 -0.36
CA ALA A 64 6.16 -9.03 0.36
C ALA A 64 5.54 -7.66 0.00
N HIS A 65 4.22 -7.56 0.04
CA HIS A 65 3.50 -6.30 -0.06
C HIS A 65 3.58 -5.53 1.27
N ALA A 66 3.47 -4.22 1.21
CA ALA A 66 3.59 -3.32 2.36
C ALA A 66 2.72 -3.74 3.56
N GLU A 67 1.46 -4.11 3.28
CA GLU A 67 0.50 -4.55 4.29
C GLU A 67 0.96 -5.85 4.97
N VAL A 68 1.37 -6.84 4.18
CA VAL A 68 1.84 -8.13 4.70
C VAL A 68 3.11 -7.95 5.51
N MET A 69 4.03 -7.08 5.07
CA MET A 69 5.24 -6.76 5.82
C MET A 69 4.92 -6.11 7.16
N ALA A 70 3.98 -5.15 7.19
CA ALA A 70 3.53 -4.53 8.43
C ALA A 70 2.85 -5.54 9.38
N LEU A 71 1.97 -6.41 8.84
CA LEU A 71 1.30 -7.44 9.65
C LEU A 71 2.26 -8.46 10.25
N ARG A 72 3.27 -8.91 9.48
CA ARG A 72 4.32 -9.82 9.96
C ARG A 72 5.12 -9.21 11.10
N GLU A 73 5.52 -7.96 10.95
CA GLU A 73 6.27 -7.26 11.97
C GLU A 73 5.42 -7.01 13.22
N ALA A 74 4.18 -6.57 13.06
CA ALA A 74 3.25 -6.38 14.17
C ALA A 74 3.00 -7.67 14.96
N GLY A 75 2.85 -8.80 14.26
CA GLY A 75 2.68 -10.10 14.90
C GLY A 75 3.85 -10.48 15.81
N LYS A 76 5.09 -10.15 15.40
CA LYS A 76 6.30 -10.33 16.22
C LYS A 76 6.33 -9.39 17.42
N GLN A 77 6.04 -8.09 17.19
CA GLN A 77 6.07 -7.06 18.23
C GLN A 77 5.03 -7.30 19.32
N LEU A 78 3.84 -7.78 18.95
CA LEU A 78 2.74 -8.05 19.86
C LEU A 78 2.71 -9.50 20.38
N GLU A 79 3.62 -10.35 19.89
CA GLU A 79 3.65 -11.80 20.15
C GLU A 79 2.27 -12.46 19.94
N ASN A 80 1.53 -11.95 18.93
CA ASN A 80 0.18 -12.39 18.63
C ASN A 80 -0.14 -12.22 17.14
N TYR A 81 -0.69 -13.25 16.49
CA TYR A 81 -1.16 -13.13 15.11
C TYR A 81 -2.48 -12.35 14.97
N ARG A 82 -3.23 -12.21 16.05
CA ARG A 82 -4.45 -11.39 16.10
C ARG A 82 -4.12 -9.98 16.54
N LEU A 83 -4.22 -9.05 15.63
CA LEU A 83 -3.85 -7.64 15.80
C LEU A 83 -5.10 -6.82 16.14
N LEU A 84 -5.73 -7.19 17.27
CA LEU A 84 -6.99 -6.59 17.71
C LEU A 84 -6.83 -5.09 17.96
N ASP A 85 -7.92 -4.35 17.73
CA ASP A 85 -8.03 -2.90 17.94
C ASP A 85 -7.05 -2.02 17.13
N THR A 86 -6.31 -2.63 16.20
CA THR A 86 -5.36 -1.91 15.33
C THR A 86 -6.05 -1.27 14.13
N THR A 87 -5.44 -0.20 13.61
CA THR A 87 -5.76 0.41 12.33
C THR A 87 -4.56 0.31 11.40
N LEU A 88 -4.76 -0.19 10.18
CA LEU A 88 -3.76 -0.18 9.14
C LEU A 88 -4.01 1.01 8.20
N TYR A 89 -2.98 1.80 7.94
CA TYR A 89 -2.96 2.82 6.89
C TYR A 89 -2.05 2.35 5.77
N VAL A 90 -2.51 2.43 4.52
CA VAL A 90 -1.76 1.99 3.34
C VAL A 90 -1.98 2.94 2.17
N THR A 91 -0.94 3.23 1.41
CA THR A 91 -1.01 4.23 0.33
C THR A 91 -1.82 3.79 -0.88
N LEU A 92 -2.02 2.48 -1.07
CA LEU A 92 -2.78 1.90 -2.18
C LEU A 92 -3.85 0.95 -1.64
N GLU A 93 -5.00 0.88 -2.29
CA GLU A 93 -6.06 -0.07 -1.97
C GLU A 93 -5.53 -1.51 -1.92
N PRO A 94 -5.80 -2.27 -0.84
CA PRO A 94 -5.32 -3.64 -0.70
C PRO A 94 -5.81 -4.57 -1.80
N CYS A 95 -4.92 -5.42 -2.33
CA CYS A 95 -5.28 -6.50 -3.25
C CYS A 95 -5.93 -7.68 -2.51
N CYS A 96 -6.40 -8.69 -3.25
CA CYS A 96 -7.07 -9.88 -2.68
C CYS A 96 -6.22 -10.61 -1.62
N MET A 97 -4.91 -10.74 -1.86
CA MET A 97 -3.99 -11.38 -0.90
C MET A 97 -3.91 -10.57 0.40
N CYS A 98 -3.73 -9.25 0.30
CA CYS A 98 -3.63 -8.37 1.46
C CYS A 98 -4.96 -8.27 2.21
N ALA A 99 -6.09 -8.19 1.50
CA ALA A 99 -7.42 -8.20 2.10
C ALA A 99 -7.64 -9.47 2.94
N GLY A 100 -7.28 -10.65 2.41
CA GLY A 100 -7.32 -11.90 3.16
C GLY A 100 -6.43 -11.87 4.40
N ALA A 101 -5.20 -11.38 4.29
CA ALA A 101 -4.27 -11.27 5.42
C ALA A 101 -4.81 -10.34 6.53
N LEU A 102 -5.40 -9.21 6.16
CA LEU A 102 -6.00 -8.23 7.08
C LEU A 102 -7.17 -8.84 7.86
N ILE A 103 -8.05 -9.60 7.18
CA ILE A 103 -9.16 -10.31 7.81
C ILE A 103 -8.66 -11.37 8.78
N HIS A 104 -7.70 -12.20 8.36
CA HIS A 104 -7.13 -13.26 9.20
C HIS A 104 -6.40 -12.71 10.42
N SER A 105 -5.72 -11.59 10.27
CA SER A 105 -5.03 -10.90 11.37
C SER A 105 -5.97 -10.13 12.31
N ARG A 106 -7.28 -10.07 12.01
CA ARG A 106 -8.27 -9.37 12.85
C ARG A 106 -8.02 -7.87 12.99
N VAL A 107 -7.44 -7.23 12.00
CA VAL A 107 -7.29 -5.77 11.97
C VAL A 107 -8.67 -5.13 12.05
N LYS A 108 -8.84 -4.16 12.94
CA LYS A 108 -10.15 -3.53 13.22
C LYS A 108 -10.56 -2.58 12.11
N ARG A 109 -9.61 -1.81 11.57
CA ARG A 109 -9.87 -0.77 10.59
C ARG A 109 -8.75 -0.72 9.55
N VAL A 110 -9.12 -0.50 8.30
CA VAL A 110 -8.20 -0.23 7.20
C VAL A 110 -8.50 1.15 6.60
N VAL A 111 -7.46 1.94 6.40
CA VAL A 111 -7.52 3.24 5.76
C VAL A 111 -6.58 3.21 4.55
N TYR A 112 -7.10 3.44 3.35
CA TYR A 112 -6.25 3.44 2.16
C TYR A 112 -6.26 4.79 1.42
N GLY A 113 -5.16 5.05 0.70
CA GLY A 113 -4.98 6.26 -0.10
C GLY A 113 -5.61 6.14 -1.49
N ALA A 114 -4.84 5.76 -2.49
CA ALA A 114 -5.30 5.63 -3.86
C ALA A 114 -6.10 4.34 -4.09
N ARG A 115 -7.09 4.40 -4.97
CA ARG A 115 -7.78 3.20 -5.49
C ARG A 115 -6.85 2.39 -6.40
N ASP A 116 -7.00 1.07 -6.37
CA ASP A 116 -6.38 0.18 -7.34
C ASP A 116 -7.43 -0.38 -8.31
N LEU A 117 -7.54 0.23 -9.48
CA LEU A 117 -8.50 -0.15 -10.52
C LEU A 117 -8.13 -1.45 -11.26
N LYS A 118 -7.02 -2.11 -10.89
CA LYS A 118 -6.57 -3.37 -11.51
C LYS A 118 -6.76 -4.57 -10.60
N THR A 119 -6.43 -4.44 -9.33
CA THR A 119 -6.39 -5.56 -8.38
C THR A 119 -7.00 -5.23 -7.01
N GLY A 120 -7.53 -4.02 -6.82
CA GLY A 120 -8.10 -3.56 -5.55
C GLY A 120 -9.26 -4.44 -5.08
N ALA A 121 -9.22 -4.81 -3.80
CA ALA A 121 -10.16 -5.75 -3.19
C ALA A 121 -10.95 -5.15 -2.02
N ALA A 122 -11.05 -3.83 -2.01
CA ALA A 122 -11.86 -3.05 -1.07
C ALA A 122 -12.92 -2.21 -1.80
N GLY A 123 -13.45 -2.74 -2.91
CA GLY A 123 -14.57 -2.18 -3.68
C GLY A 123 -14.20 -1.68 -5.09
N SER A 124 -12.91 -1.60 -5.49
CA SER A 124 -12.57 -1.13 -6.84
C SER A 124 -12.76 -2.20 -7.92
N VAL A 125 -12.28 -3.42 -7.69
CA VAL A 125 -12.41 -4.57 -8.61
C VAL A 125 -13.13 -5.71 -7.92
N PHE A 126 -12.70 -6.04 -6.72
CA PHE A 126 -13.28 -7.04 -5.85
C PHE A 126 -13.74 -6.38 -4.56
N ASP A 127 -14.70 -6.99 -3.88
CA ASP A 127 -15.17 -6.54 -2.56
C ASP A 127 -14.93 -7.65 -1.52
N ILE A 128 -13.67 -8.04 -1.36
CA ILE A 128 -13.29 -9.10 -0.42
C ILE A 128 -13.26 -8.57 1.00
N LEU A 129 -12.72 -7.36 1.21
CA LEU A 129 -12.48 -6.83 2.55
C LEU A 129 -13.78 -6.59 3.33
N LEU A 130 -14.87 -6.25 2.63
CA LEU A 130 -16.18 -5.94 3.20
C LEU A 130 -17.22 -7.07 3.03
N ASP A 131 -16.84 -8.24 2.54
CA ASP A 131 -17.77 -9.35 2.36
C ASP A 131 -18.39 -9.76 3.72
N PRO A 132 -19.72 -9.68 3.88
CA PRO A 132 -20.38 -9.96 5.16
C PRO A 132 -20.30 -11.42 5.62
N ARG A 133 -19.86 -12.33 4.76
CA ARG A 133 -19.68 -13.75 5.07
C ARG A 133 -18.42 -14.01 5.89
N HIS A 134 -17.49 -13.06 5.98
CA HIS A 134 -16.32 -13.21 6.82
C HIS A 134 -16.69 -13.25 8.31
N ASN A 135 -15.97 -14.07 9.05
CA ASN A 135 -16.12 -14.18 10.52
C ASN A 135 -15.47 -13.01 11.28
N HIS A 136 -14.91 -12.04 10.58
CA HIS A 136 -14.37 -10.79 11.09
C HIS A 136 -14.70 -9.67 10.10
N GLN A 137 -15.28 -8.60 10.59
CA GLN A 137 -15.64 -7.44 9.79
C GLN A 137 -14.63 -6.32 10.03
N VAL A 138 -14.09 -5.78 8.94
CA VAL A 138 -13.11 -4.70 8.96
C VAL A 138 -13.84 -3.39 8.67
N ALA A 139 -13.63 -2.35 9.49
CA ALA A 139 -14.08 -1.01 9.15
C ALA A 139 -13.16 -0.42 8.06
N LEU A 140 -13.73 0.20 7.04
CA LEU A 140 -13.00 0.72 5.91
C LEU A 140 -13.18 2.23 5.75
N THR A 141 -12.08 2.94 5.51
CA THR A 141 -12.06 4.32 5.04
C THR A 141 -11.15 4.41 3.83
N GLY A 142 -11.67 4.83 2.70
CA GLY A 142 -10.91 4.97 1.48
C GLY A 142 -10.60 6.42 1.13
N GLU A 143 -9.67 6.58 0.18
CA GLU A 143 -9.40 7.84 -0.52
C GLU A 143 -8.83 8.95 0.37
N VAL A 144 -8.10 8.57 1.43
CA VAL A 144 -7.38 9.53 2.28
C VAL A 144 -6.08 9.96 1.58
N LEU A 145 -5.96 11.25 1.26
CA LEU A 145 -4.87 11.80 0.43
C LEU A 145 -4.70 11.08 -0.92
N ALA A 146 -5.81 10.67 -1.53
CA ALA A 146 -5.85 9.83 -2.72
C ALA A 146 -5.01 10.39 -3.88
N ASP A 147 -5.12 11.68 -4.17
CA ASP A 147 -4.38 12.34 -5.26
C ASP A 147 -2.87 12.27 -5.03
N ALA A 148 -2.41 12.51 -3.80
CA ALA A 148 -1.00 12.48 -3.45
C ALA A 148 -0.44 11.05 -3.52
N CYS A 149 -1.17 10.06 -3.02
CA CYS A 149 -0.80 8.64 -3.12
C CYS A 149 -0.77 8.18 -4.58
N SER A 150 -1.76 8.55 -5.38
CA SER A 150 -1.84 8.23 -6.81
C SER A 150 -0.71 8.89 -7.61
N ALA A 151 -0.37 10.14 -7.30
CA ALA A 151 0.74 10.85 -7.95
C ALA A 151 2.07 10.15 -7.70
N GLN A 152 2.37 9.78 -6.45
CA GLN A 152 3.60 9.06 -6.09
C GLN A 152 3.76 7.77 -6.90
N LEU A 153 2.71 6.98 -7.01
CA LEU A 153 2.71 5.74 -7.79
C LEU A 153 2.83 6.00 -9.30
N SER A 154 2.10 6.97 -9.82
CA SER A 154 2.09 7.32 -11.25
C SER A 154 3.45 7.85 -11.72
N ASP A 155 4.10 8.70 -10.92
CA ASP A 155 5.42 9.25 -11.21
C ASP A 155 6.50 8.17 -11.22
N PHE A 156 6.44 7.21 -10.30
CA PHE A 156 7.30 6.04 -10.33
C PHE A 156 7.17 5.27 -11.63
N PHE A 157 5.96 4.89 -12.04
CA PHE A 157 5.76 4.13 -13.28
C PHE A 157 6.13 4.92 -14.52
N LYS A 158 5.91 6.24 -14.55
CA LYS A 158 6.35 7.13 -15.64
C LYS A 158 7.86 7.10 -15.78
N ARG A 159 8.59 7.24 -14.69
CA ARG A 159 10.06 7.18 -14.65
C ARG A 159 10.56 5.80 -15.09
N ARG A 160 10.01 4.70 -14.56
CA ARG A 160 10.41 3.34 -14.94
C ARG A 160 10.18 3.05 -16.42
N ARG A 161 9.09 3.56 -17.01
CA ARG A 161 8.87 3.45 -18.47
C ARG A 161 9.91 4.22 -19.28
N ALA A 162 10.29 5.41 -18.84
CA ALA A 162 11.32 6.21 -19.51
C ALA A 162 12.69 5.53 -19.46
N GLU A 163 13.10 5.03 -18.29
CA GLU A 163 14.35 4.26 -18.09
C GLU A 163 14.41 3.01 -19.01
N LYS A 164 13.31 2.25 -19.04
CA LYS A 164 13.21 1.03 -19.88
C LYS A 164 13.29 1.35 -21.36
N LYS A 165 12.69 2.48 -21.79
CA LYS A 165 12.76 2.96 -23.18
C LYS A 165 14.20 3.37 -23.54
N ALA A 166 14.87 4.14 -22.67
CA ALA A 166 16.24 4.56 -22.86
C ALA A 166 17.21 3.38 -22.95
N ALA A 167 17.10 2.41 -22.02
CA ALA A 167 17.91 1.20 -22.03
C ALA A 167 17.71 0.37 -23.32
N ARG A 168 16.47 0.27 -23.82
CA ARG A 168 16.17 -0.44 -25.07
C ARG A 168 16.78 0.26 -26.31
N LEU A 169 16.78 1.59 -26.34
CA LEU A 169 17.41 2.36 -27.44
C LEU A 169 18.92 2.18 -27.41
N ALA A 170 19.56 2.32 -26.25
CA ALA A 170 21.00 2.12 -26.11
C ALA A 170 21.44 0.69 -26.51
N ALA A 171 20.65 -0.32 -26.10
CA ALA A 171 20.93 -1.71 -26.52
C ALA A 171 20.79 -1.92 -28.03
N LYS A 172 19.88 -1.21 -28.70
CA LYS A 172 19.70 -1.30 -30.16
C LYS A 172 20.86 -0.63 -30.91
N GLU A 173 21.38 0.48 -30.40
CA GLU A 173 22.52 1.20 -30.98
C GLU A 173 23.84 0.44 -30.76
N ALA A 174 23.95 -0.38 -29.72
CA ALA A 174 25.13 -1.19 -29.44
C ALA A 174 25.25 -2.49 -30.26
N LEU A 175 24.20 -2.89 -30.99
CA LEU A 175 24.27 -4.03 -31.91
C LEU A 175 25.11 -3.67 -33.13
N PRO A 176 26.13 -4.50 -33.56
CA PRO A 176 26.89 -4.27 -34.79
C PRO A 176 25.93 -4.17 -35.97
N GLN A 177 26.09 -3.14 -36.79
CA GLN A 177 25.44 -3.12 -38.11
C GLN A 177 26.08 -4.24 -38.91
N ASP A 178 25.29 -5.27 -39.21
CA ASP A 178 25.71 -6.36 -40.07
C ASP A 178 25.91 -5.75 -41.48
N ASP A 179 27.18 -5.49 -41.85
CA ASP A 179 27.59 -4.97 -43.16
C ASP A 179 27.60 -6.14 -44.16
N SER A 180 26.41 -6.77 -44.31
CA SER A 180 26.21 -7.80 -45.36
C SER A 180 25.79 -7.13 -46.65
N GLY A 181 26.76 -6.42 -47.25
CA GLY A 181 26.64 -5.76 -48.54
C GLY A 181 27.90 -5.96 -49.41
N ALA A 182 28.07 -7.17 -49.95
CA ALA A 182 28.90 -7.39 -51.15
C ALA A 182 28.38 -8.61 -51.92
#